data_b521c3c96a844b534b9b953a10c9e548
#
_entry.id   b521c3c96a844b534b9b953a10c9e548
#
_cell.length_a   1.000
_cell.length_b   1.000
_cell.length_c   1.000
_cell.angle_alpha   90.00
_cell.angle_beta   90.00
_cell.angle_gamma   90.00
#
_symmetry.space_group_name_H-M   'P 1'
#
loop_
_entity.id
_entity.type
_entity.pdbx_description
1 polymer ?
#
loop_
_entity_poly.entity_id
_entity_poly.type
_entity_poly.pdbx_seq_one_letter_code
_entity_poly.pdbx_strand_id
1 'polypeptide(L)'
;MRDFIERCTQVALDEQGVTPSMAQDLLRPGANFLPFLLSSACRVRGHFKGTGVKLCAIVNAKSGRCSEDCAFCAQSAHYKTQVEVYPLMDPRQILQQARWAESMGVRRFSIVTSGKSPRGEEIEKVIQALHLMREETGLTLCASLGIITEQEAHQLKEAGLRCYHHNLETAASFFSKICTTHRYEENRDTLKWAKQAGLEVCSGGIFGLGESPQQRLELAFTLKELDVDSVALNFLHPIPGTPLETIKPLPPLEILRSVAVFRFIVPDKDIRICGGRESGLRDLHPLVLWAGANGIMIGNYLTTRGRDHHSDLQMIQDLELEVTDG
;
A
#
# COMPACT_ATOMS: atom_id res chain seq x y z
N MET A 1 -2.24 13.98 -28.19
CA MET A 1 -1.91 13.32 -26.90
C MET A 1 -1.57 14.35 -25.82
N ARG A 2 -0.68 15.33 -26.03
CA ARG A 2 -0.38 16.36 -25.02
C ARG A 2 -1.65 17.10 -24.55
N ASP A 3 -2.44 17.62 -25.48
CA ASP A 3 -3.69 18.32 -25.16
C ASP A 3 -4.71 17.43 -24.43
N PHE A 4 -4.67 16.12 -24.70
CA PHE A 4 -5.50 15.16 -23.99
C PHE A 4 -5.03 14.99 -22.54
N ILE A 5 -3.72 14.84 -22.31
CA ILE A 5 -3.16 14.75 -20.95
C ILE A 5 -3.46 16.06 -20.19
N GLU A 6 -3.33 17.23 -20.82
CA GLU A 6 -3.65 18.51 -20.17
C GLU A 6 -5.14 18.61 -19.78
N ARG A 7 -6.07 18.19 -20.66
CA ARG A 7 -7.50 18.10 -20.29
C ARG A 7 -7.74 17.16 -19.10
N CYS A 8 -7.08 15.98 -19.10
CA CYS A 8 -7.17 15.06 -17.96
C CYS A 8 -6.63 15.71 -16.67
N THR A 9 -5.54 16.49 -16.80
CA THR A 9 -4.96 17.22 -15.65
C THR A 9 -5.98 18.22 -15.08
N GLN A 10 -6.63 19.00 -15.93
CA GLN A 10 -7.64 19.94 -15.49
C GLN A 10 -8.81 19.24 -14.77
N VAL A 11 -9.32 18.14 -15.34
CA VAL A 11 -10.39 17.34 -14.71
C VAL A 11 -9.96 16.80 -13.34
N ALA A 12 -8.70 16.38 -13.21
CA ALA A 12 -8.18 15.90 -11.92
C ALA A 12 -8.02 17.05 -10.90
N LEU A 13 -7.60 18.24 -11.34
CA LEU A 13 -7.48 19.43 -10.48
C LEU A 13 -8.84 19.94 -9.98
N ASP A 14 -9.91 19.71 -10.73
CA ASP A 14 -11.32 20.02 -10.33
C ASP A 14 -11.89 18.99 -9.33
N GLU A 15 -11.04 18.18 -8.68
CA GLU A 15 -11.35 17.21 -7.60
C GLU A 15 -12.19 15.98 -8.01
N GLN A 16 -12.66 15.90 -9.23
CA GLN A 16 -13.51 14.79 -9.67
C GLN A 16 -12.72 13.52 -10.05
N GLY A 17 -11.45 13.71 -10.42
CA GLY A 17 -10.64 12.67 -11.04
C GLY A 17 -11.16 12.28 -12.43
N VAL A 18 -10.34 11.62 -13.20
CA VAL A 18 -10.66 11.22 -14.57
C VAL A 18 -11.71 10.11 -14.63
N THR A 19 -12.45 10.05 -15.75
CA THR A 19 -13.40 8.96 -16.04
C THR A 19 -12.67 7.66 -16.43
N PRO A 20 -13.36 6.49 -16.39
CA PRO A 20 -12.77 5.23 -16.83
C PRO A 20 -12.23 5.26 -18.27
N SER A 21 -12.95 5.91 -19.19
CA SER A 21 -12.49 6.07 -20.59
C SER A 21 -11.22 6.91 -20.68
N MET A 22 -11.17 8.04 -19.99
CA MET A 22 -9.97 8.89 -19.94
C MET A 22 -8.78 8.14 -19.33
N ALA A 23 -8.98 7.41 -18.24
CA ALA A 23 -7.94 6.61 -17.60
C ALA A 23 -7.40 5.52 -18.54
N GLN A 24 -8.29 4.85 -19.29
CA GLN A 24 -7.90 3.87 -20.28
C GLN A 24 -7.03 4.47 -21.41
N ASP A 25 -7.37 5.66 -21.86
CA ASP A 25 -6.60 6.38 -22.87
C ASP A 25 -5.25 6.87 -22.33
N LEU A 26 -5.16 7.23 -21.03
CA LEU A 26 -3.90 7.59 -20.38
C LEU A 26 -2.93 6.40 -20.24
N LEU A 27 -3.40 5.15 -20.26
CA LEU A 27 -2.54 3.96 -20.26
C LEU A 27 -1.85 3.72 -21.60
N ARG A 28 -2.35 4.25 -22.72
CA ARG A 28 -1.87 3.98 -24.08
C ARG A 28 -0.64 4.79 -24.54
N PRO A 29 -0.29 5.95 -23.95
CA PRO A 29 0.78 6.77 -24.52
C PRO A 29 2.07 5.99 -24.66
N GLY A 30 2.68 6.09 -25.86
CA GLY A 30 4.02 5.58 -26.11
C GLY A 30 5.06 6.25 -25.21
N ALA A 31 6.29 5.72 -25.21
CA ALA A 31 7.38 6.22 -24.36
C ALA A 31 7.61 7.74 -24.47
N ASN A 32 7.40 8.32 -25.67
CA ASN A 32 7.58 9.76 -25.93
C ASN A 32 6.62 10.67 -25.16
N PHE A 33 5.48 10.15 -24.65
CA PHE A 33 4.50 10.92 -23.90
C PHE A 33 4.58 10.69 -22.39
N LEU A 34 5.32 9.67 -21.97
CA LEU A 34 5.45 9.36 -20.54
C LEU A 34 5.99 10.54 -19.72
N PRO A 35 7.04 11.29 -20.14
CA PRO A 35 7.51 12.46 -19.41
C PRO A 35 6.41 13.51 -19.16
N PHE A 36 5.51 13.73 -20.15
CA PHE A 36 4.38 14.65 -19.99
C PHE A 36 3.36 14.11 -18.98
N LEU A 37 3.06 12.81 -19.03
CA LEU A 37 2.16 12.18 -18.09
C LEU A 37 2.69 12.29 -16.65
N LEU A 38 3.98 12.02 -16.44
CA LEU A 38 4.61 12.13 -15.12
C LEU A 38 4.61 13.59 -14.62
N SER A 39 4.98 14.54 -15.47
CA SER A 39 4.93 15.97 -15.11
C SER A 39 3.52 16.42 -14.75
N SER A 40 2.52 15.99 -15.48
CA SER A 40 1.11 16.30 -15.18
C SER A 40 0.64 15.65 -13.89
N ALA A 41 0.98 14.39 -13.63
CA ALA A 41 0.69 13.72 -12.37
C ALA A 41 1.39 14.40 -11.18
N CYS A 42 2.63 14.89 -11.38
CA CYS A 42 3.35 15.69 -10.38
C CYS A 42 2.61 17.01 -10.06
N ARG A 43 2.06 17.68 -11.08
CA ARG A 43 1.23 18.91 -10.88
C ARG A 43 -0.02 18.60 -10.05
N VAL A 44 -0.75 17.51 -10.37
CA VAL A 44 -1.91 17.09 -9.59
C VAL A 44 -1.50 16.77 -8.15
N ARG A 45 -0.42 16.00 -7.95
CA ARG A 45 0.12 15.75 -6.62
C ARG A 45 0.46 17.06 -5.89
N GLY A 46 1.18 17.96 -6.55
CA GLY A 46 1.58 19.24 -5.97
C GLY A 46 0.39 20.10 -5.54
N HIS A 47 -0.71 20.09 -6.29
CA HIS A 47 -1.93 20.82 -5.94
C HIS A 47 -2.56 20.30 -4.64
N PHE A 48 -2.70 18.97 -4.48
CA PHE A 48 -3.42 18.39 -3.34
C PHE A 48 -2.51 18.04 -2.14
N LYS A 49 -1.22 17.81 -2.37
CA LYS A 49 -0.29 17.28 -1.36
C LYS A 49 0.94 18.17 -1.13
N GLY A 50 1.09 19.26 -1.90
CA GLY A 50 2.25 20.14 -1.81
C GLY A 50 3.57 19.42 -2.08
N THR A 51 4.61 19.79 -1.33
CA THR A 51 5.95 19.17 -1.35
C THR A 51 6.06 17.97 -0.42
N GLY A 52 5.01 17.67 0.37
CA GLY A 52 5.04 16.68 1.45
C GLY A 52 5.13 15.23 0.98
N VAL A 53 6.05 14.48 1.57
CA VAL A 53 6.17 13.02 1.44
C VAL A 53 5.97 12.36 2.81
N LYS A 54 4.99 11.48 2.90
CA LYS A 54 4.64 10.77 4.12
C LYS A 54 5.42 9.47 4.24
N LEU A 55 6.07 9.27 5.38
CA LEU A 55 6.79 8.03 5.67
C LEU A 55 5.95 7.09 6.53
N CYS A 56 5.95 5.81 6.17
CA CYS A 56 5.38 4.76 6.99
C CYS A 56 6.36 3.59 7.12
N ALA A 57 6.25 2.87 8.22
CA ALA A 57 6.98 1.62 8.46
C ALA A 57 6.04 0.56 9.05
N ILE A 58 6.46 -0.68 8.97
CA ILE A 58 5.70 -1.82 9.47
C ILE A 58 6.57 -2.69 10.38
N VAL A 59 5.93 -3.43 11.26
CA VAL A 59 6.51 -4.62 11.88
C VAL A 59 5.74 -5.86 11.43
N ASN A 60 6.44 -6.88 10.94
CA ASN A 60 5.85 -8.20 10.74
C ASN A 60 5.73 -8.88 12.11
N ALA A 61 4.66 -8.58 12.85
CA ALA A 61 4.52 -8.99 14.25
C ALA A 61 4.19 -10.48 14.41
N LYS A 62 3.72 -11.14 13.35
CA LYS A 62 3.48 -12.60 13.29
C LYS A 62 3.79 -13.06 11.88
N SER A 63 4.59 -14.12 11.72
CA SER A 63 5.06 -14.56 10.42
C SER A 63 4.81 -16.04 10.14
N GLY A 64 4.47 -16.32 8.87
CA GLY A 64 4.28 -17.67 8.36
C GLY A 64 2.94 -18.32 8.77
N ARG A 65 2.75 -19.57 8.37
CA ARG A 65 1.59 -20.44 8.67
C ARG A 65 0.21 -19.77 8.41
N CYS A 66 0.14 -18.86 7.44
CA CYS A 66 -1.14 -18.28 7.02
C CYS A 66 -2.01 -19.36 6.37
N SER A 67 -3.29 -19.41 6.74
CA SER A 67 -4.27 -20.38 6.19
C SER A 67 -4.69 -20.07 4.76
N GLU A 68 -4.33 -18.88 4.25
CA GLU A 68 -4.75 -18.41 2.94
C GLU A 68 -3.76 -18.82 1.85
N ASP A 69 -4.28 -19.08 0.64
CA ASP A 69 -3.52 -19.56 -0.51
C ASP A 69 -3.13 -18.47 -1.51
N CYS A 70 -3.02 -17.21 -1.06
CA CYS A 70 -2.64 -16.09 -1.93
C CYS A 70 -1.36 -16.41 -2.70
N ALA A 71 -1.45 -16.52 -4.03
CA ALA A 71 -0.41 -17.07 -4.92
C ALA A 71 0.94 -16.34 -4.87
N PHE A 72 0.97 -15.10 -4.40
CA PHE A 72 2.17 -14.27 -4.26
C PHE A 72 2.82 -14.37 -2.86
N CYS A 73 2.11 -14.94 -1.86
CA CYS A 73 2.47 -14.76 -0.47
C CYS A 73 3.41 -15.85 0.06
N ALA A 74 4.62 -15.45 0.44
CA ALA A 74 5.58 -16.36 1.06
C ALA A 74 5.15 -16.89 2.43
N GLN A 75 4.22 -16.24 3.12
CA GLN A 75 3.75 -16.61 4.45
C GLN A 75 2.63 -17.65 4.44
N SER A 76 2.14 -18.03 3.25
CA SER A 76 1.09 -19.06 3.09
C SER A 76 1.57 -20.42 3.55
N ALA A 77 0.74 -21.14 4.32
CA ALA A 77 1.01 -22.53 4.69
C ALA A 77 0.83 -23.52 3.53
N HIS A 78 0.25 -23.07 2.42
CA HIS A 78 0.08 -23.86 1.20
C HIS A 78 1.36 -24.00 0.38
N TYR A 79 2.39 -23.17 0.65
CA TYR A 79 3.62 -23.11 -0.16
C TYR A 79 4.86 -23.42 0.66
N LYS A 80 5.88 -23.97 -0.01
CA LYS A 80 7.18 -24.28 0.62
C LYS A 80 8.17 -23.15 0.37
N THR A 81 8.10 -22.13 1.18
CA THR A 81 9.00 -20.99 1.13
C THR A 81 10.01 -21.03 2.29
N GLN A 82 11.04 -20.18 2.21
CA GLN A 82 12.04 -20.04 3.29
C GLN A 82 11.71 -18.90 4.26
N VAL A 83 10.42 -18.53 4.39
CA VAL A 83 10.02 -17.47 5.30
C VAL A 83 10.27 -17.91 6.76
N GLU A 84 10.78 -17.00 7.56
CA GLU A 84 10.88 -17.23 9.01
C GLU A 84 9.48 -17.33 9.62
N VAL A 85 9.29 -18.32 10.50
CA VAL A 85 7.98 -18.60 11.13
C VAL A 85 8.07 -18.32 12.61
N TYR A 86 7.24 -17.40 13.11
CA TYR A 86 7.15 -17.09 14.54
C TYR A 86 5.71 -16.67 14.91
N PRO A 87 5.31 -16.94 16.18
CA PRO A 87 4.01 -16.52 16.69
C PRO A 87 3.95 -14.99 16.84
N LEU A 88 2.77 -14.48 17.23
CA LEU A 88 2.62 -13.05 17.51
C LEU A 88 3.62 -12.61 18.59
N MET A 89 4.37 -11.57 18.27
CA MET A 89 5.36 -10.94 19.15
C MET A 89 4.70 -10.46 20.45
N ASP A 90 5.51 -10.40 21.50
CA ASP A 90 5.11 -9.73 22.75
C ASP A 90 4.83 -8.23 22.49
N PRO A 91 3.81 -7.62 23.14
CA PRO A 91 3.50 -6.21 22.98
C PRO A 91 4.68 -5.26 23.20
N ARG A 92 5.59 -5.57 24.12
CA ARG A 92 6.80 -4.76 24.37
C ARG A 92 7.83 -4.87 23.23
N GLN A 93 7.92 -6.02 22.57
CA GLN A 93 8.78 -6.17 21.38
C GLN A 93 8.23 -5.33 20.21
N ILE A 94 6.90 -5.29 20.03
CA ILE A 94 6.24 -4.43 19.04
C ILE A 94 6.53 -2.96 19.35
N LEU A 95 6.40 -2.53 20.60
CA LEU A 95 6.74 -1.17 21.03
C LEU A 95 8.20 -0.83 20.75
N GLN A 96 9.14 -1.74 20.97
CA GLN A 96 10.55 -1.50 20.65
C GLN A 96 10.78 -1.23 19.17
N GLN A 97 10.10 -1.97 18.28
CA GLN A 97 10.14 -1.72 16.83
C GLN A 97 9.50 -0.37 16.47
N ALA A 98 8.40 0.00 17.13
CA ALA A 98 7.74 1.29 16.92
C ALA A 98 8.66 2.47 17.30
N ARG A 99 9.32 2.41 18.47
CA ARG A 99 10.29 3.42 18.89
C ARG A 99 11.48 3.54 17.94
N TRP A 100 11.97 2.41 17.45
CA TRP A 100 13.03 2.41 16.44
C TRP A 100 12.56 3.10 15.15
N ALA A 101 11.36 2.79 14.65
CA ALA A 101 10.80 3.44 13.48
C ALA A 101 10.60 4.96 13.70
N GLU A 102 10.11 5.37 14.87
CA GLU A 102 9.97 6.79 15.23
C GLU A 102 11.31 7.53 15.20
N SER A 103 12.38 6.90 15.72
CA SER A 103 13.73 7.48 15.71
C SER A 103 14.29 7.70 14.29
N MET A 104 13.75 7.02 13.28
CA MET A 104 14.07 7.22 11.86
C MET A 104 13.20 8.29 11.17
N GLY A 105 12.39 9.03 11.92
CA GLY A 105 11.51 10.07 11.38
C GLY A 105 10.20 9.54 10.80
N VAL A 106 9.88 8.26 11.01
CA VAL A 106 8.56 7.72 10.65
C VAL A 106 7.48 8.35 11.52
N ARG A 107 6.32 8.62 10.91
CA ARG A 107 5.14 9.14 11.60
C ARG A 107 3.97 8.15 11.63
N ARG A 108 3.96 7.16 10.73
CA ARG A 108 2.94 6.11 10.69
C ARG A 108 3.59 4.74 10.84
N PHE A 109 3.14 3.98 11.84
CA PHE A 109 3.67 2.64 12.10
C PHE A 109 2.55 1.62 12.14
N SER A 110 2.74 0.48 11.43
CA SER A 110 1.72 -0.54 11.30
C SER A 110 2.14 -1.87 11.91
N ILE A 111 1.29 -2.44 12.75
CA ILE A 111 1.37 -3.83 13.19
C ILE A 111 0.80 -4.70 12.08
N VAL A 112 1.59 -5.62 11.53
CA VAL A 112 1.14 -6.55 10.49
C VAL A 112 1.26 -7.99 10.98
N THR A 113 0.24 -8.80 10.75
CA THR A 113 0.23 -10.22 11.14
C THR A 113 -0.10 -11.12 9.96
N SER A 114 0.56 -12.28 9.89
CA SER A 114 0.13 -13.37 9.01
C SER A 114 -1.16 -14.01 9.54
N GLY A 115 -2.00 -14.52 8.66
CA GLY A 115 -3.27 -15.17 8.98
C GLY A 115 -4.45 -14.50 8.32
N LYS A 116 -5.57 -15.25 8.15
CA LYS A 116 -6.83 -14.71 7.60
C LYS A 116 -7.42 -13.64 8.52
N SER A 117 -7.33 -13.84 9.83
CA SER A 117 -7.86 -12.94 10.87
C SER A 117 -7.13 -13.20 12.19
N PRO A 118 -7.15 -12.24 13.14
CA PRO A 118 -6.68 -12.50 14.51
C PRO A 118 -7.49 -13.62 15.15
N ARG A 119 -6.86 -14.45 15.97
CA ARG A 119 -7.54 -15.57 16.65
C ARG A 119 -7.26 -15.58 18.14
N GLY A 120 -8.31 -15.90 18.93
CA GLY A 120 -8.21 -16.04 20.37
C GLY A 120 -7.59 -14.78 21.03
N GLU A 121 -6.54 -14.96 21.79
CA GLU A 121 -5.86 -13.87 22.53
C GLU A 121 -5.04 -12.92 21.62
N GLU A 122 -4.96 -13.15 20.29
CA GLU A 122 -4.12 -12.32 19.43
C GLU A 122 -4.63 -10.88 19.33
N ILE A 123 -5.95 -10.68 19.27
CA ILE A 123 -6.54 -9.35 19.24
C ILE A 123 -6.23 -8.57 20.54
N GLU A 124 -6.29 -9.24 21.68
CA GLU A 124 -6.00 -8.65 22.99
C GLU A 124 -4.53 -8.22 23.09
N LYS A 125 -3.60 -9.05 22.59
CA LYS A 125 -2.17 -8.69 22.53
C LYS A 125 -1.91 -7.50 21.62
N VAL A 126 -2.60 -7.42 20.47
CA VAL A 126 -2.52 -6.26 19.59
C VAL A 126 -3.05 -5.01 20.29
N ILE A 127 -4.19 -5.10 20.99
CA ILE A 127 -4.75 -4.00 21.77
C ILE A 127 -3.77 -3.55 22.85
N GLN A 128 -3.13 -4.47 23.58
CA GLN A 128 -2.09 -4.13 24.55
C GLN A 128 -0.91 -3.40 23.91
N ALA A 129 -0.45 -3.86 22.73
CA ALA A 129 0.60 -3.17 21.99
C ALA A 129 0.18 -1.76 21.56
N LEU A 130 -1.06 -1.58 21.10
CA LEU A 130 -1.60 -0.27 20.74
C LEU A 130 -1.62 0.69 21.96
N HIS A 131 -2.04 0.22 23.14
CA HIS A 131 -2.02 1.03 24.37
C HIS A 131 -0.60 1.47 24.72
N LEU A 132 0.37 0.53 24.74
CA LEU A 132 1.77 0.85 25.01
C LEU A 132 2.33 1.87 24.02
N MET A 133 2.10 1.65 22.71
CA MET A 133 2.59 2.58 21.68
C MET A 133 1.95 3.96 21.80
N ARG A 134 0.65 4.05 22.12
CA ARG A 134 -0.05 5.33 22.32
C ARG A 134 0.51 6.13 23.50
N GLU A 135 0.92 5.45 24.56
CA GLU A 135 1.48 6.07 25.75
C GLU A 135 2.95 6.50 25.55
N GLU A 136 3.70 5.76 24.75
CA GLU A 136 5.16 5.86 24.72
C GLU A 136 5.76 6.34 23.39
N THR A 137 4.92 6.67 22.39
CA THR A 137 5.34 7.21 21.08
C THR A 137 4.38 8.29 20.59
N GLY A 138 4.86 9.15 19.69
CA GLY A 138 4.05 10.12 18.96
C GLY A 138 3.52 9.60 17.60
N LEU A 139 3.55 8.28 17.37
CA LEU A 139 3.21 7.69 16.10
C LEU A 139 1.70 7.64 15.84
N THR A 140 1.31 7.83 14.59
CA THR A 140 0.00 7.43 14.11
C THR A 140 -0.04 5.91 13.97
N LEU A 141 -0.89 5.27 14.79
CA LEU A 141 -0.95 3.81 14.89
C LEU A 141 -1.81 3.22 13.80
N CYS A 142 -1.27 2.26 13.07
CA CYS A 142 -1.92 1.51 12.01
C CYS A 142 -1.86 0.01 12.30
N ALA A 143 -2.75 -0.77 11.68
CA ALA A 143 -2.70 -2.23 11.75
C ALA A 143 -3.18 -2.87 10.42
N SER A 144 -2.65 -4.07 10.13
CA SER A 144 -3.07 -4.96 9.06
C SER A 144 -3.11 -6.39 9.61
N LEU A 145 -4.28 -6.81 10.06
CA LEU A 145 -4.48 -8.06 10.81
C LEU A 145 -5.29 -9.10 9.99
N GLY A 146 -5.46 -8.85 8.69
CA GLY A 146 -6.31 -9.65 7.82
C GLY A 146 -7.76 -9.18 7.83
N ILE A 147 -8.69 -10.12 7.66
CA ILE A 147 -10.14 -9.87 7.66
C ILE A 147 -10.61 -9.72 9.11
N ILE A 148 -11.24 -8.59 9.41
CA ILE A 148 -11.80 -8.29 10.73
C ILE A 148 -13.31 -8.16 10.67
N THR A 149 -13.96 -8.37 11.79
CA THR A 149 -15.39 -8.11 11.98
C THR A 149 -15.63 -6.64 12.33
N GLU A 150 -16.88 -6.21 12.25
CA GLU A 150 -17.30 -4.87 12.69
C GLU A 150 -16.95 -4.64 14.18
N GLN A 151 -17.19 -5.64 15.05
CA GLN A 151 -16.86 -5.57 16.47
C GLN A 151 -15.36 -5.38 16.70
N GLU A 152 -14.51 -6.14 15.99
CA GLU A 152 -13.05 -6.01 16.10
C GLU A 152 -12.58 -4.64 15.62
N ALA A 153 -13.20 -4.08 14.56
CA ALA A 153 -12.90 -2.73 14.09
C ALA A 153 -13.15 -1.68 15.16
N HIS A 154 -14.29 -1.78 15.89
CA HIS A 154 -14.60 -0.89 17.01
C HIS A 154 -13.62 -1.06 18.18
N GLN A 155 -13.29 -2.29 18.57
CA GLN A 155 -12.32 -2.56 19.63
C GLN A 155 -10.94 -1.97 19.31
N LEU A 156 -10.48 -2.12 18.07
CA LEU A 156 -9.22 -1.53 17.62
C LEU A 156 -9.26 0.01 17.65
N LYS A 157 -10.38 0.61 17.24
CA LYS A 157 -10.57 2.06 17.31
C LYS A 157 -10.50 2.58 18.73
N GLU A 158 -11.19 1.93 19.66
CA GLU A 158 -11.18 2.27 21.10
C GLU A 158 -9.79 2.13 21.71
N ALA A 159 -9.00 1.14 21.25
CA ALA A 159 -7.61 0.95 21.67
C ALA A 159 -6.66 2.04 21.15
N GLY A 160 -7.15 2.95 20.30
CA GLY A 160 -6.36 4.07 19.77
C GLY A 160 -5.80 3.84 18.37
N LEU A 161 -6.23 2.79 17.68
CA LEU A 161 -5.88 2.62 16.25
C LEU A 161 -6.45 3.80 15.45
N ARG A 162 -5.64 4.37 14.59
CA ARG A 162 -6.05 5.46 13.70
C ARG A 162 -6.40 4.97 12.31
N CYS A 163 -5.62 4.02 11.76
CA CYS A 163 -5.78 3.56 10.39
C CYS A 163 -5.77 2.02 10.31
N TYR A 164 -6.71 1.45 9.58
CA TYR A 164 -6.71 0.04 9.23
C TYR A 164 -6.23 -0.15 7.78
N HIS A 165 -5.20 -0.98 7.62
CA HIS A 165 -4.71 -1.34 6.30
C HIS A 165 -5.21 -2.74 5.92
N HIS A 166 -5.88 -2.84 4.77
CA HIS A 166 -6.26 -4.12 4.19
C HIS A 166 -6.35 -3.99 2.67
N ASN A 167 -5.52 -4.76 1.97
CA ASN A 167 -5.49 -4.70 0.51
C ASN A 167 -6.66 -5.45 -0.12
N LEU A 168 -7.13 -4.94 -1.26
CA LEU A 168 -7.94 -5.70 -2.20
C LEU A 168 -7.10 -6.65 -3.06
N GLU A 169 -5.79 -6.49 -3.04
CA GLU A 169 -4.72 -7.18 -3.74
C GLU A 169 -4.73 -6.98 -5.25
N THR A 170 -5.88 -7.12 -5.91
CA THR A 170 -6.05 -6.95 -7.36
C THR A 170 -7.50 -6.58 -7.68
N ALA A 171 -7.86 -6.55 -8.96
CA ALA A 171 -9.23 -6.36 -9.41
C ALA A 171 -10.15 -7.54 -9.01
N ALA A 172 -11.44 -7.27 -8.78
CA ALA A 172 -12.43 -8.30 -8.51
C ALA A 172 -12.48 -9.36 -9.62
N SER A 173 -12.38 -8.91 -10.88
CA SER A 173 -12.38 -9.79 -12.06
C SER A 173 -11.16 -10.71 -12.17
N PHE A 174 -10.08 -10.43 -11.42
CA PHE A 174 -8.85 -11.23 -11.41
C PHE A 174 -8.60 -11.97 -10.09
N PHE A 175 -9.28 -11.60 -9.02
CA PHE A 175 -9.00 -12.06 -7.66
C PHE A 175 -9.00 -13.59 -7.50
N SER A 176 -9.96 -14.29 -8.13
CA SER A 176 -10.05 -15.75 -8.08
C SER A 176 -8.87 -16.49 -8.73
N LYS A 177 -8.01 -15.76 -9.47
CA LYS A 177 -6.76 -16.31 -10.04
C LYS A 177 -5.61 -16.32 -9.05
N ILE A 178 -5.71 -15.51 -7.99
CA ILE A 178 -4.62 -15.35 -7.01
C ILE A 178 -4.98 -15.86 -5.61
N CYS A 179 -6.27 -16.01 -5.29
CA CYS A 179 -6.70 -16.52 -4.00
C CYS A 179 -8.03 -17.29 -4.15
N THR A 180 -8.13 -18.45 -3.46
CA THR A 180 -9.34 -19.30 -3.45
C THR A 180 -9.89 -19.56 -2.05
N THR A 181 -9.14 -19.23 -1.00
CA THR A 181 -9.49 -19.53 0.41
C THR A 181 -10.37 -18.47 1.06
N HIS A 182 -10.49 -17.29 0.45
CA HIS A 182 -11.49 -16.27 0.81
C HIS A 182 -11.96 -15.52 -0.44
N ARG A 183 -13.07 -14.78 -0.29
CA ARG A 183 -13.69 -14.06 -1.40
C ARG A 183 -13.29 -12.59 -1.39
N TYR A 184 -13.31 -11.97 -2.54
CA TYR A 184 -13.03 -10.54 -2.72
C TYR A 184 -13.94 -9.65 -1.88
N GLU A 185 -15.20 -10.05 -1.71
CA GLU A 185 -16.19 -9.33 -0.91
C GLU A 185 -15.80 -9.26 0.58
N GLU A 186 -15.14 -10.30 1.12
CA GLU A 186 -14.66 -10.29 2.51
C GLU A 186 -13.62 -9.19 2.74
N ASN A 187 -12.76 -8.92 1.74
CA ASN A 187 -11.81 -7.82 1.78
C ASN A 187 -12.54 -6.47 1.72
N ARG A 188 -13.52 -6.32 0.83
CA ARG A 188 -14.34 -5.10 0.73
C ARG A 188 -15.12 -4.82 2.01
N ASP A 189 -15.72 -5.83 2.62
CA ASP A 189 -16.49 -5.69 3.85
C ASP A 189 -15.59 -5.29 5.02
N THR A 190 -14.38 -5.85 5.13
CA THR A 190 -13.37 -5.42 6.10
C THR A 190 -13.10 -3.91 6.01
N LEU A 191 -12.93 -3.38 4.80
CA LEU A 191 -12.70 -1.93 4.60
C LEU A 191 -13.91 -1.09 5.01
N LYS A 192 -15.13 -1.57 4.72
CA LYS A 192 -16.37 -0.90 5.13
C LYS A 192 -16.52 -0.87 6.65
N TRP A 193 -16.30 -2.00 7.34
CA TRP A 193 -16.38 -2.06 8.80
C TRP A 193 -15.34 -1.16 9.48
N ALA A 194 -14.10 -1.16 8.96
CA ALA A 194 -13.08 -0.24 9.46
C ALA A 194 -13.54 1.23 9.32
N LYS A 195 -14.10 1.60 8.16
CA LYS A 195 -14.60 2.96 7.92
C LYS A 195 -15.80 3.29 8.80
N GLN A 196 -16.75 2.37 8.98
CA GLN A 196 -17.91 2.53 9.87
C GLN A 196 -17.52 2.71 11.35
N ALA A 197 -16.44 2.05 11.78
CA ALA A 197 -15.86 2.24 13.11
C ALA A 197 -15.10 3.58 13.25
N GLY A 198 -15.04 4.42 12.21
CA GLY A 198 -14.36 5.71 12.21
C GLY A 198 -12.83 5.61 12.11
N LEU A 199 -12.31 4.50 11.58
CA LEU A 199 -10.90 4.36 11.23
C LEU A 199 -10.64 4.98 9.85
N GLU A 200 -9.46 5.57 9.66
CA GLU A 200 -8.92 5.80 8.33
C GLU A 200 -8.69 4.44 7.64
N VAL A 201 -8.90 4.39 6.34
CA VAL A 201 -8.75 3.17 5.55
C VAL A 201 -7.61 3.34 4.55
N CYS A 202 -6.60 2.48 4.68
CA CYS A 202 -5.53 2.34 3.70
C CYS A 202 -5.74 1.02 2.95
N SER A 203 -5.85 1.08 1.63
CA SER A 203 -6.04 -0.12 0.80
C SER A 203 -5.36 0.03 -0.55
N GLY A 204 -5.16 -1.07 -1.23
CA GLY A 204 -4.49 -1.09 -2.52
C GLY A 204 -4.32 -2.50 -3.04
N GLY A 205 -3.20 -2.74 -3.69
CA GLY A 205 -2.91 -4.05 -4.25
C GLY A 205 -1.48 -4.21 -4.71
N ILE A 206 -1.26 -5.30 -5.42
CA ILE A 206 0.04 -5.69 -5.98
C ILE A 206 -0.06 -5.69 -7.50
N PHE A 207 0.82 -4.94 -8.16
CA PHE A 207 0.93 -4.95 -9.62
C PHE A 207 1.94 -6.00 -10.07
N GLY A 208 1.63 -6.68 -11.18
CA GLY A 208 2.49 -7.70 -11.77
C GLY A 208 2.13 -9.13 -11.37
N LEU A 209 0.93 -9.34 -10.82
CA LEU A 209 0.40 -10.69 -10.50
C LEU A 209 -0.04 -11.47 -11.75
N GLY A 210 0.00 -10.85 -12.94
CA GLY A 210 -0.52 -11.36 -14.20
C GLY A 210 -1.81 -10.68 -14.65
N GLU A 211 -2.25 -9.69 -13.90
CA GLU A 211 -3.40 -8.84 -14.21
C GLU A 211 -3.12 -7.94 -15.43
N SER A 212 -4.16 -7.61 -16.18
CA SER A 212 -4.08 -6.66 -17.30
C SER A 212 -4.06 -5.20 -16.80
N PRO A 213 -3.60 -4.26 -17.64
CA PRO A 213 -3.71 -2.83 -17.35
C PRO A 213 -5.15 -2.38 -17.04
N GLN A 214 -6.15 -2.97 -17.71
CA GLN A 214 -7.58 -2.68 -17.47
C GLN A 214 -8.01 -3.14 -16.07
N GLN A 215 -7.49 -4.27 -15.60
CA GLN A 215 -7.77 -4.74 -14.24
C GLN A 215 -7.13 -3.85 -13.17
N ARG A 216 -5.96 -3.23 -13.45
CA ARG A 216 -5.42 -2.19 -12.55
C ARG A 216 -6.33 -0.96 -12.48
N LEU A 217 -6.96 -0.56 -13.58
CA LEU A 217 -7.98 0.52 -13.56
C LEU A 217 -9.21 0.09 -12.76
N GLU A 218 -9.70 -1.14 -12.94
CA GLU A 218 -10.80 -1.68 -12.14
C GLU A 218 -10.50 -1.56 -10.63
N LEU A 219 -9.30 -1.97 -10.20
CA LEU A 219 -8.84 -1.80 -8.82
C LEU A 219 -8.87 -0.33 -8.40
N ALA A 220 -8.33 0.58 -9.22
CA ALA A 220 -8.27 2.01 -8.90
C ALA A 220 -9.66 2.62 -8.70
N PHE A 221 -10.62 2.30 -9.58
CA PHE A 221 -11.99 2.78 -9.48
C PHE A 221 -12.74 2.15 -8.31
N THR A 222 -12.47 0.88 -7.98
CA THR A 222 -13.02 0.26 -6.76
C THR A 222 -12.52 0.95 -5.49
N LEU A 223 -11.22 1.30 -5.42
CA LEU A 223 -10.67 2.05 -4.29
C LEU A 223 -11.27 3.45 -4.19
N LYS A 224 -11.52 4.12 -5.33
CA LYS A 224 -12.23 5.40 -5.39
C LYS A 224 -13.67 5.27 -4.89
N GLU A 225 -14.41 4.25 -5.34
CA GLU A 225 -15.80 3.98 -4.92
C GLU A 225 -15.88 3.70 -3.41
N LEU A 226 -14.91 2.96 -2.84
CA LEU A 226 -14.81 2.69 -1.42
C LEU A 226 -14.35 3.91 -0.61
N ASP A 227 -13.99 5.00 -1.30
CA ASP A 227 -13.51 6.25 -0.70
C ASP A 227 -12.41 5.99 0.35
N VAL A 228 -11.37 5.25 -0.05
CA VAL A 228 -10.22 5.00 0.83
C VAL A 228 -9.44 6.28 1.09
N ASP A 229 -8.86 6.43 2.28
CA ASP A 229 -8.08 7.62 2.66
C ASP A 229 -6.68 7.60 2.04
N SER A 230 -6.11 6.39 1.84
CA SER A 230 -4.84 6.22 1.17
C SER A 230 -4.78 4.94 0.32
N VAL A 231 -4.06 5.03 -0.79
CA VAL A 231 -3.85 3.93 -1.74
C VAL A 231 -2.43 3.38 -1.56
N ALA A 232 -2.31 2.09 -1.21
CA ALA A 232 -1.04 1.39 -1.06
C ALA A 232 -0.71 0.58 -2.32
N LEU A 233 0.31 0.98 -3.05
CA LEU A 233 0.76 0.29 -4.25
C LEU A 233 2.01 -0.53 -3.97
N ASN A 234 1.91 -1.82 -4.20
CA ASN A 234 2.99 -2.78 -4.13
C ASN A 234 3.32 -3.30 -5.54
N PHE A 235 4.51 -3.81 -5.72
CA PHE A 235 4.93 -4.44 -6.98
C PHE A 235 5.40 -5.85 -6.68
N LEU A 236 4.98 -6.82 -7.49
CA LEU A 236 5.32 -8.20 -7.25
C LEU A 236 6.84 -8.38 -7.22
N HIS A 237 7.32 -8.93 -6.12
CA HIS A 237 8.65 -9.50 -6.00
C HIS A 237 8.49 -11.02 -5.99
N PRO A 238 8.82 -11.73 -7.09
CA PRO A 238 8.66 -13.18 -7.17
C PRO A 238 9.51 -13.87 -6.10
N ILE A 239 8.88 -14.72 -5.29
CA ILE A 239 9.54 -15.43 -4.19
C ILE A 239 9.58 -16.92 -4.52
N PRO A 240 10.77 -17.56 -4.44
CA PRO A 240 10.91 -19.00 -4.67
C PRO A 240 9.98 -19.82 -3.77
N GLY A 241 9.35 -20.83 -4.34
CA GLY A 241 8.39 -21.71 -3.67
C GLY A 241 6.94 -21.20 -3.70
N THR A 242 6.67 -20.00 -4.22
CA THR A 242 5.31 -19.52 -4.45
C THR A 242 4.85 -19.83 -5.90
N PRO A 243 3.54 -19.89 -6.17
CA PRO A 243 3.03 -20.09 -7.54
C PRO A 243 3.50 -19.06 -8.56
N LEU A 244 3.85 -17.85 -8.10
CA LEU A 244 4.29 -16.74 -8.97
C LEU A 244 5.82 -16.58 -9.01
N GLU A 245 6.60 -17.55 -8.57
CA GLU A 245 8.06 -17.47 -8.53
C GLU A 245 8.75 -17.22 -9.87
N THR A 246 8.11 -17.62 -10.98
CA THR A 246 8.66 -17.48 -12.34
C THR A 246 8.09 -16.32 -13.14
N ILE A 247 7.13 -15.58 -12.57
CA ILE A 247 6.53 -14.45 -13.27
C ILE A 247 7.53 -13.31 -13.44
N LYS A 248 7.55 -12.70 -14.62
CA LYS A 248 8.45 -11.56 -14.89
C LYS A 248 7.89 -10.31 -14.21
N PRO A 249 8.70 -9.59 -13.40
CA PRO A 249 8.32 -8.31 -12.85
C PRO A 249 7.92 -7.30 -13.94
N LEU A 250 7.01 -6.40 -13.60
CA LEU A 250 6.62 -5.32 -14.51
C LEU A 250 7.81 -4.43 -14.87
N PRO A 251 7.88 -3.94 -16.12
CA PRO A 251 8.86 -2.92 -16.49
C PRO A 251 8.65 -1.62 -15.66
N PRO A 252 9.73 -0.94 -15.22
CA PRO A 252 9.62 0.27 -14.41
C PRO A 252 8.74 1.37 -15.02
N LEU A 253 8.81 1.56 -16.35
CA LEU A 253 7.99 2.58 -17.02
C LEU A 253 6.50 2.24 -17.03
N GLU A 254 6.15 0.95 -16.98
CA GLU A 254 4.77 0.51 -16.83
C GLU A 254 4.26 0.78 -15.42
N ILE A 255 5.10 0.54 -14.40
CA ILE A 255 4.82 0.90 -13.01
C ILE A 255 4.57 2.40 -12.89
N LEU A 256 5.49 3.23 -13.38
CA LEU A 256 5.39 4.69 -13.32
C LEU A 256 4.12 5.21 -14.01
N ARG A 257 3.78 4.64 -15.18
CA ARG A 257 2.53 4.96 -15.87
C ARG A 257 1.31 4.61 -15.04
N SER A 258 1.29 3.42 -14.44
CA SER A 258 0.18 2.99 -13.60
C SER A 258 0.01 3.91 -12.37
N VAL A 259 1.10 4.26 -11.68
CA VAL A 259 1.07 5.21 -10.56
C VAL A 259 0.53 6.58 -11.00
N ALA A 260 0.99 7.10 -12.16
CA ALA A 260 0.51 8.37 -12.68
C ALA A 260 -1.00 8.33 -12.97
N VAL A 261 -1.49 7.26 -13.60
CA VAL A 261 -2.93 7.11 -13.88
C VAL A 261 -3.74 7.00 -12.59
N PHE A 262 -3.23 6.31 -11.56
CA PHE A 262 -3.87 6.30 -10.24
C PHE A 262 -3.99 7.70 -9.66
N ARG A 263 -2.97 8.55 -9.76
CA ARG A 263 -3.06 9.96 -9.30
C ARG A 263 -4.16 10.73 -10.01
N PHE A 264 -4.39 10.49 -11.31
CA PHE A 264 -5.48 11.11 -12.04
C PHE A 264 -6.87 10.60 -11.62
N ILE A 265 -6.98 9.33 -11.19
CA ILE A 265 -8.25 8.72 -10.75
C ILE A 265 -8.62 9.17 -9.34
N VAL A 266 -7.64 9.23 -8.43
CA VAL A 266 -7.79 9.60 -7.01
C VAL A 266 -6.90 10.80 -6.67
N PRO A 267 -7.25 12.01 -7.19
CA PRO A 267 -6.34 13.15 -7.18
C PRO A 267 -6.02 13.68 -5.79
N ASP A 268 -6.93 13.56 -4.85
CA ASP A 268 -6.86 14.05 -3.47
C ASP A 268 -6.36 13.02 -2.46
N LYS A 269 -6.29 11.73 -2.82
CA LYS A 269 -5.89 10.67 -1.87
C LYS A 269 -4.37 10.55 -1.73
N ASP A 270 -3.91 10.03 -0.61
CA ASP A 270 -2.51 9.65 -0.48
C ASP A 270 -2.21 8.43 -1.35
N ILE A 271 -1.12 8.46 -2.11
CA ILE A 271 -0.62 7.30 -2.85
C ILE A 271 0.73 6.92 -2.25
N ARG A 272 0.78 5.73 -1.64
CA ARG A 272 1.95 5.19 -0.95
C ARG A 272 2.60 4.08 -1.78
N ILE A 273 3.90 4.18 -1.96
CA ILE A 273 4.69 3.13 -2.62
C ILE A 273 5.29 2.25 -1.54
N CYS A 274 4.94 0.97 -1.63
CA CYS A 274 5.23 -0.02 -0.59
C CYS A 274 6.16 -1.14 -1.10
N GLY A 275 5.84 -2.39 -0.82
CA GLY A 275 6.70 -3.53 -1.11
C GLY A 275 7.02 -3.73 -2.59
N GLY A 276 8.18 -4.34 -2.87
CA GLY A 276 8.63 -4.69 -4.20
C GLY A 276 9.16 -3.53 -5.05
N ARG A 277 9.24 -2.31 -4.52
CA ARG A 277 9.69 -1.14 -5.29
C ARG A 277 11.17 -1.23 -5.70
N GLU A 278 12.01 -1.92 -4.93
CA GLU A 278 13.43 -2.10 -5.21
C GLU A 278 13.64 -2.86 -6.53
N SER A 279 12.98 -3.99 -6.67
CA SER A 279 13.06 -4.82 -7.88
C SER A 279 12.23 -4.25 -9.03
N GLY A 280 11.09 -3.62 -8.72
CA GLY A 280 10.17 -3.06 -9.71
C GLY A 280 10.67 -1.76 -10.34
N LEU A 281 11.13 -0.80 -9.54
CA LEU A 281 11.58 0.52 -10.03
C LEU A 281 13.08 0.56 -10.36
N ARG A 282 13.90 -0.27 -9.72
CA ARG A 282 15.35 -0.27 -9.90
C ARG A 282 15.91 1.13 -9.69
N ASP A 283 16.71 1.67 -10.61
CA ASP A 283 17.30 3.02 -10.51
C ASP A 283 16.29 4.17 -10.74
N LEU A 284 15.03 3.84 -11.08
CA LEU A 284 14.00 4.83 -11.37
C LEU A 284 13.14 5.21 -10.13
N HIS A 285 13.61 4.90 -8.92
CA HIS A 285 12.91 5.25 -7.67
C HIS A 285 12.45 6.71 -7.60
N PRO A 286 13.29 7.72 -7.91
CA PRO A 286 12.88 9.12 -7.78
C PRO A 286 11.66 9.46 -8.63
N LEU A 287 11.53 8.84 -9.81
CA LEU A 287 10.45 9.14 -10.74
C LEU A 287 9.06 8.75 -10.20
N VAL A 288 8.97 7.89 -9.19
CA VAL A 288 7.67 7.49 -8.65
C VAL A 288 6.99 8.66 -7.91
N LEU A 289 7.76 9.57 -7.29
CA LEU A 289 7.25 10.79 -6.67
C LEU A 289 6.77 11.79 -7.74
N TRP A 290 7.46 11.88 -8.87
CA TRP A 290 6.99 12.64 -10.02
C TRP A 290 5.79 11.99 -10.72
N ALA A 291 5.66 10.65 -10.65
CA ALA A 291 4.47 9.94 -11.09
C ALA A 291 3.24 10.19 -10.19
N GLY A 292 3.37 11.01 -9.15
CA GLY A 292 2.24 11.42 -8.33
C GLY A 292 2.12 10.71 -6.99
N ALA A 293 3.03 9.81 -6.61
CA ALA A 293 3.07 9.29 -5.25
C ALA A 293 3.49 10.40 -4.26
N ASN A 294 2.96 10.33 -3.05
CA ASN A 294 3.29 11.25 -1.94
C ASN A 294 3.52 10.51 -0.62
N GLY A 295 3.76 9.21 -0.68
CA GLY A 295 4.14 8.41 0.48
C GLY A 295 5.05 7.25 0.10
N ILE A 296 5.94 6.88 1.03
CA ILE A 296 6.88 5.78 0.85
C ILE A 296 6.92 4.94 2.14
N MET A 297 6.86 3.62 1.98
CA MET A 297 7.18 2.70 3.06
C MET A 297 8.70 2.54 3.13
N ILE A 298 9.26 2.81 4.31
CA ILE A 298 10.68 2.67 4.59
C ILE A 298 10.96 1.51 5.53
N GLY A 299 12.21 1.08 5.62
CA GLY A 299 12.60 -0.09 6.38
C GLY A 299 12.30 -1.40 5.65
N ASN A 300 12.30 -2.50 6.39
CA ASN A 300 12.03 -3.82 5.80
C ASN A 300 10.54 -4.04 5.57
N TYR A 301 10.24 -4.88 4.57
CA TYR A 301 8.88 -5.39 4.31
C TYR A 301 8.63 -6.67 5.11
N LEU A 302 7.51 -7.34 4.86
CA LEU A 302 7.12 -8.54 5.62
C LEU A 302 8.15 -9.68 5.50
N THR A 303 8.61 -9.95 4.29
CA THR A 303 9.48 -11.11 3.99
C THR A 303 10.69 -10.75 3.14
N THR A 304 10.84 -9.48 2.79
CA THR A 304 11.96 -8.99 1.97
C THR A 304 12.58 -7.75 2.60
N ARG A 305 13.87 -7.54 2.32
CA ARG A 305 14.55 -6.32 2.74
C ARG A 305 14.06 -5.14 1.90
N GLY A 306 13.86 -4.00 2.55
CA GLY A 306 13.63 -2.74 1.88
C GLY A 306 14.94 -2.00 1.57
N ARG A 307 14.80 -0.84 0.95
CA ARG A 307 15.91 0.06 0.67
C ARG A 307 16.40 0.70 1.97
N ASP A 308 17.67 1.05 2.01
CA ASP A 308 18.22 1.81 3.11
C ASP A 308 17.47 3.13 3.31
N HIS A 309 17.05 3.41 4.54
CA HIS A 309 16.21 4.57 4.84
C HIS A 309 16.92 5.91 4.63
N HIS A 310 18.24 5.98 4.86
CA HIS A 310 19.02 7.19 4.57
C HIS A 310 19.01 7.50 3.07
N SER A 311 19.09 6.47 2.23
CA SER A 311 18.97 6.61 0.78
C SER A 311 17.58 7.11 0.34
N ASP A 312 16.53 6.75 1.07
CA ASP A 312 15.17 7.27 0.80
C ASP A 312 15.01 8.72 1.25
N LEU A 313 15.55 9.08 2.41
CA LEU A 313 15.54 10.46 2.90
C LEU A 313 16.35 11.37 1.96
N GLN A 314 17.54 10.92 1.55
CA GLN A 314 18.38 11.66 0.59
C GLN A 314 17.65 11.85 -0.75
N MET A 315 17.00 10.82 -1.27
CA MET A 315 16.20 10.92 -2.50
C MET A 315 15.08 11.94 -2.40
N ILE A 316 14.39 12.01 -1.26
CA ILE A 316 13.33 13.00 -1.03
C ILE A 316 13.94 14.42 -1.03
N GLN A 317 15.05 14.62 -0.34
CA GLN A 317 15.77 15.89 -0.28
C GLN A 317 16.31 16.32 -1.66
N ASP A 318 16.90 15.40 -2.43
CA ASP A 318 17.43 15.66 -3.78
C ASP A 318 16.33 16.08 -4.77
N LEU A 319 15.08 15.70 -4.50
CA LEU A 319 13.90 16.11 -5.26
C LEU A 319 13.29 17.43 -4.76
N GLU A 320 13.92 18.11 -3.81
CA GLU A 320 13.40 19.32 -3.16
C GLU A 320 12.01 19.11 -2.52
N LEU A 321 11.79 17.87 -1.99
CA LEU A 321 10.59 17.49 -1.27
C LEU A 321 10.87 17.38 0.23
N GLU A 322 9.82 17.44 1.04
CA GLU A 322 9.92 17.46 2.49
C GLU A 322 9.22 16.23 3.10
N VAL A 323 9.81 15.64 4.13
CA VAL A 323 9.11 14.66 4.95
C VAL A 323 8.07 15.37 5.80
N THR A 324 6.81 14.94 5.71
CA THR A 324 5.71 15.55 6.46
C THR A 324 5.04 14.54 7.38
N ASP A 325 4.44 15.06 8.44
CA ASP A 325 3.56 14.30 9.32
C ASP A 325 2.34 13.81 8.53
N GLY A 326 1.93 12.59 8.75
CA GLY A 326 0.88 11.94 7.98
C GLY A 326 -0.55 12.35 8.34
#